data_f72b168536ad820ec2e4a98511b1e53a
#
_entry.id   f72b168536ad820ec2e4a98511b1e53a
#
_cell.length_a   1.000
_cell.length_b   1.000
_cell.length_c   1.000
_cell.angle_alpha   90.00
_cell.angle_beta   90.00
_cell.angle_gamma   90.00
#
_symmetry.space_group_name_H-M   'P 1'
#
loop_
_entity.id
_entity.type
_entity.pdbx_description
1 polymer ?
#
loop_
_entity_poly.entity_id
_entity_poly.type
_entity_poly.pdbx_seq_one_letter_code
_entity_poly.pdbx_strand_id
1 'polypeptide(L)' 'MSERLDVYIVTNCGVKSRERAKQLIKNGFVSVNGKVCVKPSILVDENDGVKCRPDDMKFVGRG' A
#
# COMPACT_ATOMS: atom_id res chain seq x y z
N MET A 1 -1.16 8.54 -15.52
CA MET A 1 -2.17 9.28 -14.81
C MET A 1 -2.08 9.00 -13.33
N SER A 2 -2.36 9.99 -12.50
CA SER A 2 -2.17 9.76 -11.08
C SER A 2 -3.46 9.27 -10.44
N GLU A 3 -3.30 8.46 -9.42
CA GLU A 3 -4.39 7.94 -8.63
C GLU A 3 -4.01 8.06 -7.18
N ARG A 4 -5.02 8.10 -6.32
CA ARG A 4 -4.75 8.07 -4.90
C ARG A 4 -4.13 6.72 -4.53
N LEU A 5 -3.22 6.76 -3.58
CA LEU A 5 -2.48 5.55 -3.22
C LEU A 5 -3.41 4.43 -2.77
N ASP A 6 -4.44 4.76 -2.00
CA ASP A 6 -5.35 3.74 -1.53
C ASP A 6 -6.08 3.07 -2.70
N VAL A 7 -6.49 3.84 -3.68
CA VAL A 7 -7.14 3.29 -4.86
C VAL A 7 -6.15 2.47 -5.68
N TYR A 8 -4.95 3.00 -5.81
CA TYR A 8 -3.93 2.34 -6.61
C TYR A 8 -3.64 0.93 -6.09
N ILE A 9 -3.48 0.78 -4.78
CA ILE A 9 -3.14 -0.53 -4.25
C ILE A 9 -4.35 -1.48 -4.24
N VAL A 10 -5.56 -0.97 -4.18
CA VAL A 10 -6.72 -1.84 -4.32
C VAL A 10 -6.68 -2.52 -5.69
N THR A 11 -6.37 -1.76 -6.72
CA THR A 11 -6.33 -2.30 -8.06
C THR A 11 -5.09 -3.14 -8.30
N ASN A 12 -3.94 -2.66 -7.86
CA ASN A 12 -2.68 -3.27 -8.25
C ASN A 12 -2.14 -4.30 -7.27
N CYS A 13 -2.55 -4.22 -6.02
CA CYS A 13 -2.07 -5.16 -5.02
C CYS A 13 -3.15 -6.15 -4.59
N GLY A 14 -4.33 -6.05 -5.17
CA GLY A 14 -5.38 -7.00 -4.85
C GLY A 14 -5.95 -6.86 -3.46
N VAL A 15 -5.97 -5.65 -2.94
CA VAL A 15 -6.53 -5.41 -1.61
C VAL A 15 -8.05 -5.49 -1.69
N LYS A 16 -8.68 -6.00 -0.67
CA LYS A 16 -10.10 -6.27 -0.70
C LYS A 16 -10.96 -5.02 -0.75
N SER A 17 -10.55 -3.96 -0.09
CA SER A 17 -11.35 -2.75 -0.06
C SER A 17 -10.44 -1.56 0.15
N ARG A 18 -10.98 -0.36 -0.10
CA ARG A 18 -10.21 0.84 0.10
C ARG A 18 -9.92 1.10 1.57
N GLU A 19 -10.84 0.71 2.43
CA GLU A 19 -10.58 0.83 3.86
C GLU A 19 -9.40 -0.03 4.28
N ARG A 20 -9.36 -1.24 3.76
CA ARG A 20 -8.22 -2.11 4.04
C ARG A 20 -6.94 -1.49 3.51
N ALA A 21 -7.01 -0.91 2.32
CA ALA A 21 -5.86 -0.26 1.73
C ALA A 21 -5.37 0.88 2.61
N LYS A 22 -6.28 1.68 3.13
CA LYS A 22 -5.89 2.77 4.00
C LYS A 22 -5.20 2.26 5.25
N GLN A 23 -5.68 1.17 5.80
CA GLN A 23 -5.07 0.61 6.99
C GLN A 23 -3.67 0.08 6.70
N LEU A 24 -3.50 -0.59 5.59
CA LEU A 24 -2.18 -1.07 5.20
C LEU A 24 -1.21 0.10 5.05
N ILE A 25 -1.66 1.17 4.44
CA ILE A 25 -0.80 2.33 4.26
C ILE A 25 -0.44 2.93 5.61
N LYS A 26 -1.42 3.09 6.48
CA LYS A 26 -1.16 3.69 7.79
C LYS A 26 -0.26 2.84 8.64
N ASN A 27 -0.30 1.54 8.45
CA ASN A 27 0.52 0.63 9.21
C ASN A 27 1.93 0.47 8.64
N GLY A 28 2.22 1.14 7.52
CA GLY A 28 3.55 1.09 6.97
C GLY A 28 3.83 -0.11 6.10
N PHE A 29 2.78 -0.76 5.60
CA PHE A 29 2.96 -1.91 4.73
C PHE A 29 3.10 -1.52 3.26
N VAL A 30 2.99 -0.25 2.95
CA VAL A 30 3.05 0.22 1.57
C VAL A 30 4.21 1.19 1.45
N SER A 31 4.99 1.02 0.40
CA SER A 31 6.09 1.95 0.14
C SER A 31 5.98 2.48 -1.28
N VAL A 32 6.46 3.67 -1.47
CA VAL A 32 6.47 4.33 -2.76
C VAL A 32 7.90 4.73 -3.05
N ASN A 33 8.43 4.24 -4.15
CA ASN A 33 9.81 4.53 -4.56
C ASN A 33 10.81 4.18 -3.48
N GLY A 34 10.54 3.09 -2.76
CA GLY A 34 11.44 2.60 -1.74
C GLY A 34 11.29 3.25 -0.38
N LYS A 35 10.32 4.16 -0.23
CA LYS A 35 10.09 4.82 1.05
C LYS A 35 8.72 4.45 1.57
N VAL A 36 8.65 4.10 2.83
CA VAL A 36 7.37 3.78 3.44
C VAL A 36 6.48 5.01 3.44
N CYS A 37 5.26 4.82 2.99
CA CYS A 37 4.31 5.91 2.91
C CYS A 37 3.13 5.57 3.79
N VAL A 38 2.74 6.49 4.66
CA VAL A 38 1.62 6.26 5.57
C VAL A 38 0.44 7.17 5.27
N LYS A 39 0.48 7.87 4.15
CA LYS A 39 -0.61 8.75 3.77
C LYS A 39 -1.36 8.16 2.59
N PRO A 40 -2.60 7.73 2.79
CA PRO A 40 -3.34 7.11 1.68
C PRO A 40 -3.82 8.10 0.64
N SER A 41 -3.82 9.38 0.97
CA SER A 41 -4.35 10.37 0.03
C SER A 41 -3.34 10.90 -0.96
N ILE A 42 -2.09 10.48 -0.89
CA ILE A 42 -1.11 10.97 -1.84
C ILE A 42 -1.40 10.40 -3.23
N LEU A 43 -0.94 11.09 -4.23
CA LEU A 43 -1.13 10.67 -5.61
C LEU A 43 0.09 9.93 -6.10
N VAL A 44 -0.14 8.82 -6.76
CA VAL A 44 0.92 8.03 -7.36
C VAL A 44 0.49 7.69 -8.78
N ASP A 45 1.43 7.30 -9.61
CA ASP A 45 1.08 6.84 -10.94
C ASP A 45 1.91 5.62 -11.29
N GLU A 46 1.75 5.16 -12.51
CA GLU A 46 2.37 3.89 -12.89
C GLU A 46 3.89 3.97 -12.90
N ASN A 47 4.44 5.18 -12.94
CA ASN A 47 5.88 5.34 -12.90
C ASN A 47 6.44 5.32 -11.49
N ASP A 48 5.57 5.43 -10.49
CA ASP A 48 6.03 5.35 -9.13
C ASP A 48 6.18 3.89 -8.73
N GLY A 49 7.26 3.55 -8.10
CA GLY A 49 7.48 2.17 -7.67
C GLY A 49 6.73 1.87 -6.40
N VAL A 50 5.43 1.60 -6.52
CA VAL A 50 4.59 1.33 -5.37
C VAL A 50 4.67 -0.14 -5.03
N LYS A 51 4.98 -0.44 -3.77
CA LYS A 51 5.03 -1.82 -3.30
C LYS A 51 4.20 -1.93 -2.04
N CYS A 52 3.53 -3.05 -1.91
CA CYS A 52 2.75 -3.29 -0.70
C CYS A 52 3.00 -4.69 -0.21
N ARG A 53 2.89 -4.87 1.09
CA ARG A 53 3.06 -6.16 1.70
C ARG A 53 1.70 -6.70 2.07
N PRO A 54 1.51 -8.01 1.96
CA PRO A 54 0.27 -8.59 2.43
C PRO A 54 0.20 -8.47 3.93
N ASP A 55 -0.96 -8.11 4.42
CA ASP A 55 -1.09 -7.93 5.85
C ASP A 55 -1.28 -9.25 6.58
N ASP A 56 -1.43 -10.33 5.88
CA ASP A 56 -1.54 -11.61 6.53
C ASP A 56 -0.23 -12.33 6.66
N MET A 57 0.90 -11.64 6.48
CA MET A 57 2.15 -12.23 6.67
C MET A 57 2.32 -12.62 8.03
N LYS A 58 2.39 -13.60 8.33
CA LYS A 58 2.59 -13.91 9.63
C LYS A 58 3.88 -14.03 10.02
N PHE A 59 4.25 -13.84 10.11
CA PHE A 59 5.22 -13.84 10.53
C PHE A 59 5.61 -14.27 11.36
N VAL A 60 5.80 -14.44 11.38
CA VAL A 60 6.12 -14.74 12.07
C VAL A 60 6.87 -14.70 12.85
N GLY A 61 7.14 -14.52 13.14
CA GLY A 61 7.74 -14.46 13.79
C GLY A 61 8.46 -14.54 14.46
N ARG A 62 8.72 -14.64 14.56
CA ARG A 62 9.29 -14.75 15.08
C ARG A 62 9.64 -14.82 15.63
N GLY A 63 9.57 -14.55 15.64
CA GLY A 63 9.99 -14.77 16.20
C GLY A 63 10.36 -14.94 16.49
#